data_ea46d427c89a4ae00981f273effed2c8
#
_entry.id   ea46d427c89a4ae00981f273effed2c8
#
_cell.length_a   1.000
_cell.length_b   1.000
_cell.length_c   1.000
_cell.angle_alpha   90.00
_cell.angle_beta   90.00
_cell.angle_gamma   90.00
#
_symmetry.space_group_name_H-M   'P 1'
#
loop_
_entity.id
_entity.type
_entity.pdbx_description
1 polymer ?
#
loop_
_entity_poly.entity_id
_entity_poly.type
_entity_poly.pdbx_seq_one_letter_code
_entity_poly.pdbx_strand_id
1 'polypeptide(L)'
;MQITVKGKQMDVGDALRGHAEQRLTDAVAKYFDQAIEASAVLAREAHEFRADISVHVGRGILVQGHSQGDTAYIAFDTALEHIAKRL
;
A
#
# COMPACT_ATOMS: atom_id res chain seq x y z
N MET A 1 7.84 8.90 -9.79
CA MET A 1 7.74 7.95 -8.70
C MET A 1 7.37 6.58 -9.24
N GLN A 2 7.93 5.54 -8.68
CA GLN A 2 7.64 4.18 -9.09
C GLN A 2 6.74 3.50 -8.08
N ILE A 3 5.67 2.85 -8.55
CA ILE A 3 4.73 2.14 -7.69
C ILE A 3 4.73 0.67 -8.06
N THR A 4 4.86 -0.18 -7.06
CA THR A 4 4.84 -1.63 -7.23
C THR A 4 3.75 -2.24 -6.35
N VAL A 5 2.92 -3.10 -6.93
CA VAL A 5 1.89 -3.84 -6.20
C VAL A 5 2.10 -5.32 -6.45
N LYS A 6 2.32 -6.08 -5.38
CA LYS A 6 2.59 -7.52 -5.46
C LYS A 6 1.61 -8.33 -4.62
N GLY A 7 1.36 -9.55 -5.05
CA GLY A 7 0.62 -10.51 -4.26
C GLY A 7 1.57 -11.56 -3.69
N LYS A 8 1.33 -11.97 -2.45
CA LYS A 8 2.05 -13.05 -1.81
C LYS A 8 1.06 -14.15 -1.44
N GLN A 9 1.19 -15.32 -2.07
CA GLN A 9 0.25 -16.42 -1.92
C GLN A 9 -1.16 -16.06 -2.37
N MET A 10 -1.28 -15.05 -3.23
CA MET A 10 -2.51 -14.68 -3.87
C MET A 10 -2.20 -13.91 -5.15
N ASP A 11 -3.13 -13.92 -6.08
CA ASP A 11 -3.00 -13.13 -7.30
C ASP A 11 -3.62 -11.76 -7.07
N VAL A 12 -3.01 -10.74 -7.65
CA VAL A 12 -3.56 -9.40 -7.66
C VAL A 12 -4.17 -9.16 -9.04
N GLY A 13 -5.49 -9.19 -9.13
CA GLY A 13 -6.17 -8.95 -10.39
C GLY A 13 -6.12 -7.48 -10.78
N ASP A 14 -6.56 -7.19 -12.00
CA ASP A 14 -6.47 -5.85 -12.56
C ASP A 14 -7.24 -4.81 -11.75
N ALA A 15 -8.43 -5.17 -11.25
CA ALA A 15 -9.24 -4.24 -10.46
C ALA A 15 -8.55 -3.86 -9.15
N LEU A 16 -8.02 -4.85 -8.45
CA LEU A 16 -7.33 -4.61 -7.18
C LEU A 16 -6.03 -3.83 -7.41
N ARG A 17 -5.28 -4.20 -8.44
CA ARG A 17 -4.04 -3.50 -8.80
C ARG A 17 -4.32 -2.04 -9.13
N GLY A 18 -5.35 -1.79 -9.94
CA GLY A 18 -5.75 -0.42 -10.29
C GLY A 18 -6.17 0.39 -9.07
N HIS A 19 -6.93 -0.23 -8.17
CA HIS A 19 -7.34 0.42 -6.92
C HIS A 19 -6.12 0.82 -6.09
N ALA A 20 -5.19 -0.13 -5.90
CA ALA A 20 -4.01 0.12 -5.09
C ALA A 20 -3.11 1.19 -5.72
N GLU A 21 -2.87 1.10 -7.02
CA GLU A 21 -2.04 2.09 -7.71
C GLU A 21 -2.64 3.48 -7.65
N GLN A 22 -3.94 3.59 -7.87
CA GLN A 22 -4.63 4.88 -7.84
C GLN A 22 -4.59 5.49 -6.44
N ARG A 23 -4.89 4.70 -5.43
CA ARG A 23 -4.89 5.18 -4.05
C ARG A 23 -3.51 5.57 -3.57
N LEU A 24 -2.49 4.78 -3.92
CA LEU A 24 -1.12 5.13 -3.57
C LEU A 24 -0.67 6.40 -4.26
N THR A 25 -0.97 6.54 -5.54
CA THR A 25 -0.62 7.75 -6.29
C THR A 25 -1.22 8.99 -5.65
N ASP A 26 -2.52 8.93 -5.32
CA ASP A 26 -3.22 10.06 -4.72
C ASP A 26 -2.67 10.41 -3.34
N ALA A 27 -2.45 9.40 -2.50
CA ALA A 27 -1.96 9.61 -1.15
C ALA A 27 -0.53 10.15 -1.15
N VAL A 28 0.32 9.61 -2.01
CA VAL A 28 1.70 10.05 -2.09
C VAL A 28 1.78 11.48 -2.60
N ALA A 29 1.00 11.84 -3.60
CA ALA A 29 0.96 13.21 -4.12
C ALA A 29 0.50 14.19 -3.06
N LYS A 30 -0.41 13.76 -2.18
CA LYS A 30 -0.97 14.63 -1.13
C LYS A 30 -0.05 14.81 0.07
N TYR A 31 0.63 13.73 0.49
CA TYR A 31 1.38 13.73 1.75
C TYR A 31 2.89 13.70 1.58
N PHE A 32 3.41 13.33 0.42
CA PHE A 32 4.86 13.14 0.23
C PHE A 32 5.31 13.75 -1.10
N ASP A 33 5.67 15.01 -1.08
CA ASP A 33 6.05 15.74 -2.30
C ASP A 33 7.20 15.11 -3.08
N GLN A 34 8.11 14.44 -2.38
CA GLN A 34 9.34 13.96 -3.00
C GLN A 34 9.54 12.46 -2.81
N ALA A 35 8.46 11.71 -2.83
CA ALA A 35 8.56 10.27 -2.73
C ALA A 35 9.28 9.70 -3.95
N ILE A 36 10.18 8.75 -3.70
CA ILE A 36 10.96 8.09 -4.74
C ILE A 36 10.20 6.88 -5.26
N GLU A 37 9.65 6.08 -4.34
CA GLU A 37 8.89 4.90 -4.73
C GLU A 37 7.93 4.50 -3.62
N ALA A 38 6.90 3.75 -4.01
CA ALA A 38 5.95 3.18 -3.07
C ALA A 38 5.68 1.74 -3.47
N SER A 39 5.51 0.88 -2.49
CA SER A 39 5.18 -0.51 -2.76
C SER A 39 4.09 -1.00 -1.82
N ALA A 40 3.28 -1.94 -2.31
CA ALA A 40 2.27 -2.61 -1.53
C ALA A 40 2.39 -4.11 -1.77
N VAL A 41 2.39 -4.87 -0.68
CA VAL A 41 2.35 -6.33 -0.75
C VAL A 41 1.04 -6.77 -0.15
N LEU A 42 0.24 -7.46 -0.95
CA LEU A 42 -1.05 -7.98 -0.53
C LEU A 42 -0.93 -9.48 -0.35
N ALA A 43 -1.34 -9.98 0.81
CA ALA A 43 -1.20 -11.39 1.12
C ALA A 43 -2.51 -11.94 1.67
N ARG A 44 -2.73 -13.22 1.47
CA ARG A 44 -3.84 -13.92 2.10
C ARG A 44 -3.29 -14.71 3.28
N GLU A 45 -3.84 -14.45 4.47
CA GLU A 45 -3.43 -15.13 5.69
C GLU A 45 -4.66 -15.73 6.36
N ALA A 46 -4.76 -17.07 6.30
CA ALA A 46 -5.90 -17.79 6.86
C ALA A 46 -7.22 -17.26 6.30
N HIS A 47 -8.05 -16.63 7.14
CA HIS A 47 -9.35 -16.13 6.72
C HIS A 47 -9.34 -14.66 6.34
N GLU A 48 -8.18 -14.01 6.48
CA GLU A 48 -8.09 -12.58 6.27
C GLU A 48 -7.09 -12.25 5.19
N PHE A 49 -7.12 -10.99 4.76
CA PHE A 49 -6.12 -10.45 3.86
C PHE A 49 -5.25 -9.46 4.64
N ARG A 50 -3.99 -9.38 4.26
CA ARG A 50 -3.05 -8.46 4.87
C ARG A 50 -2.46 -7.56 3.79
N ALA A 51 -2.27 -6.29 4.13
CA ALA A 51 -1.59 -5.34 3.26
C ALA A 51 -0.42 -4.73 4.02
N ASP A 52 0.75 -4.72 3.38
CA ASP A 52 1.94 -4.05 3.88
C ASP A 52 2.32 -3.00 2.84
N ILE A 53 2.39 -1.74 3.25
CA ILE A 53 2.70 -0.62 2.37
C ILE A 53 3.96 0.07 2.85
N SER A 54 4.85 0.39 1.91
CA SER A 54 6.08 1.12 2.18
C SER A 54 6.20 2.27 1.21
N VAL A 55 6.56 3.45 1.73
CA VAL A 55 6.82 4.62 0.88
C VAL A 55 8.21 5.14 1.21
N HIS A 56 9.07 5.17 0.19
CA HIS A 56 10.43 5.69 0.32
C HIS A 56 10.40 7.18 -0.04
N VAL A 57 10.60 8.03 0.96
CA VAL A 57 10.43 9.47 0.80
C VAL A 57 11.75 10.23 0.70
N GLY A 58 12.80 9.55 0.32
CA GLY A 58 14.12 10.18 0.11
C GLY A 58 15.00 10.13 1.34
N ARG A 59 16.31 10.29 1.14
CA ARG A 59 17.31 10.31 2.21
C ARG A 59 17.27 9.11 3.13
N GLY A 60 16.90 7.95 2.58
CA GLY A 60 16.81 6.73 3.38
C GLY A 60 15.63 6.66 4.31
N ILE A 61 14.68 7.57 4.23
CA ILE A 61 13.48 7.56 5.07
C ILE A 61 12.43 6.65 4.44
N LEU A 62 11.98 5.68 5.22
CA LEU A 62 10.97 4.74 4.79
C LEU A 62 9.78 4.82 5.75
N VAL A 63 8.60 5.13 5.21
CA VAL A 63 7.37 5.16 5.98
C VAL A 63 6.60 3.88 5.68
N GLN A 64 6.22 3.15 6.71
CA GLN A 64 5.55 1.87 6.56
C GLN A 64 4.25 1.81 7.34
N GLY A 65 3.29 1.06 6.80
CA GLY A 65 2.04 0.78 7.48
C GLY A 65 1.51 -0.57 7.03
N HIS A 66 0.76 -1.23 7.89
CA HIS A 66 0.14 -2.49 7.56
C HIS A 66 -1.21 -2.63 8.24
N SER A 67 -2.02 -3.52 7.71
CA SER A 67 -3.31 -3.83 8.31
C SER A 67 -3.84 -5.16 7.76
N GLN A 68 -4.88 -5.66 8.39
CA GLN A 68 -5.60 -6.85 7.96
C GLN A 68 -7.07 -6.51 7.80
N GLY A 69 -7.79 -7.29 7.00
CA GLY A 69 -9.20 -7.07 6.78
C GLY A 69 -9.85 -8.24 6.06
N ASP A 70 -11.16 -8.21 5.99
CA ASP A 70 -11.95 -9.27 5.37
C ASP A 70 -11.75 -9.35 3.86
N THR A 71 -11.36 -8.26 3.25
CA THR A 71 -11.02 -8.21 1.83
C THR A 71 -9.67 -7.55 1.65
N ALA A 72 -9.04 -7.78 0.50
CA ALA A 72 -7.78 -7.13 0.17
C ALA A 72 -7.95 -5.62 0.06
N TYR A 73 -9.11 -5.17 -0.42
CA TYR A 73 -9.41 -3.72 -0.51
C TYR A 73 -9.43 -3.08 0.87
N ILE A 74 -10.13 -3.70 1.83
CA ILE A 74 -10.19 -3.18 3.20
C ILE A 74 -8.81 -3.17 3.84
N ALA A 75 -8.07 -4.26 3.71
CA ALA A 75 -6.73 -4.36 4.27
C ALA A 75 -5.82 -3.25 3.71
N PHE A 76 -5.87 -3.05 2.40
CA PHE A 76 -5.08 -2.03 1.74
C PHE A 76 -5.47 -0.61 2.18
N ASP A 77 -6.76 -0.30 2.13
CA ASP A 77 -7.23 1.04 2.47
C ASP A 77 -6.90 1.40 3.92
N THR A 78 -7.04 0.45 4.84
CA THR A 78 -6.71 0.68 6.25
C THR A 78 -5.21 0.86 6.46
N ALA A 79 -4.39 0.07 5.78
CA ALA A 79 -2.94 0.23 5.85
C ALA A 79 -2.51 1.61 5.35
N LEU A 80 -3.14 2.07 4.28
CA LEU A 80 -2.84 3.39 3.72
C LEU A 80 -3.24 4.50 4.69
N GLU A 81 -4.36 4.35 5.39
CA GLU A 81 -4.75 5.31 6.43
C GLU A 81 -3.71 5.38 7.55
N HIS A 82 -3.14 4.23 7.94
CA HIS A 82 -2.10 4.21 8.96
C HIS A 82 -0.88 5.01 8.53
N ILE A 83 -0.50 4.93 7.27
CA ILE A 83 0.61 5.71 6.73
C ILE A 83 0.27 7.20 6.77
N ALA A 84 -0.92 7.56 6.31
CA ALA A 84 -1.35 8.97 6.27
C ALA A 84 -1.35 9.61 7.66
N LYS A 85 -1.66 8.85 8.69
CA LYS A 85 -1.70 9.35 10.07
C LYS A 85 -0.32 9.54 10.69
N ARG A 86 0.74 9.03 10.08
CA ARG A 86 2.10 9.17 10.60
C ARG A 86 2.81 10.42 10.11
N LEU A 87 2.10 11.29 9.45
CA LEU A 87 2.67 12.50 8.89
C LEU A 87 2.56 13.70 9.82
#